data_608c836585e0609d7a61ffe0436ccb71
#
_entry.id   608c836585e0609d7a61ffe0436ccb71
#
_cell.length_a   1.000
_cell.length_b   1.000
_cell.length_c   1.000
_cell.angle_alpha   90.00
_cell.angle_beta   90.00
_cell.angle_gamma   90.00
#
_symmetry.space_group_name_H-M   'P 1'
#
loop_
_entity.id
_entity.type
_entity.pdbx_description
1 polymer ?
#
loop_
_entity_poly.entity_id
_entity_poly.type
_entity_poly.pdbx_seq_one_letter_code
_entity_poly.pdbx_strand_id
1 'polypeptide(L)'
;MKKLNIVIRILSLIMLVVAPVKLFADNANEVKTLVIYYSQTGATEKIAREITSQLNADIAEIEAAESYGTDYDQTIQRWRKEMEEGKKVEILPVSADLKKYDRIFLGFPIWGGTFASPIATFLSDNSLKDKEVITFATFGSGGIEPATKDVEKLQPEATVKEGYGVRNARLSKAPEEINRFLIEKGYKEGKVTPLPDYGTPAPVNNSDREIFDKACSGYRFPLGSPVNVAKRYYPDGVDYRFAVISKSPDGSEIPATIYVTVLKGEEPEFTRVVRSN
;
A
#
# COMPACT_ATOMS: atom_id res chain seq x y z
N MET A 1 -85.63 11.86 45.97
CA MET A 1 -85.05 11.41 44.69
C MET A 1 -83.81 12.24 44.44
N LYS A 2 -82.62 11.66 44.76
CA LYS A 2 -81.32 12.36 44.75
C LYS A 2 -80.68 12.10 43.39
N LYS A 3 -80.29 13.14 42.65
CA LYS A 3 -79.51 13.06 41.43
C LYS A 3 -78.03 12.97 41.80
N LEU A 4 -77.43 11.90 41.36
CA LEU A 4 -76.02 11.64 41.51
C LEU A 4 -75.22 12.25 40.34
N ASN A 5 -74.46 13.28 40.59
CA ASN A 5 -73.55 13.86 39.57
C ASN A 5 -72.24 13.10 39.55
N ILE A 6 -71.97 12.42 38.42
CA ILE A 6 -70.71 11.78 38.12
C ILE A 6 -69.77 12.81 37.47
N VAL A 7 -68.74 13.24 38.16
CA VAL A 7 -67.66 14.05 37.61
C VAL A 7 -66.59 13.10 37.04
N ILE A 8 -66.53 13.03 35.72
CA ILE A 8 -65.47 12.29 35.04
C ILE A 8 -64.22 13.17 35.01
N ARG A 9 -63.21 12.78 35.79
CA ARG A 9 -61.85 13.36 35.67
C ARG A 9 -61.10 12.68 34.57
N ILE A 10 -60.88 13.40 33.46
CA ILE A 10 -59.99 12.98 32.37
C ILE A 10 -58.55 13.24 32.87
N LEU A 11 -57.82 12.18 33.24
CA LEU A 11 -56.38 12.23 33.45
C LEU A 11 -55.71 12.14 32.07
N SER A 12 -55.25 13.28 31.58
CA SER A 12 -54.37 13.30 30.36
C SER A 12 -52.99 12.76 30.76
N LEU A 13 -52.73 11.51 30.43
CA LEU A 13 -51.39 10.89 30.56
C LEU A 13 -50.52 11.43 29.41
N ILE A 14 -49.69 12.43 29.66
CA ILE A 14 -48.65 12.90 28.77
C ILE A 14 -47.55 11.85 28.79
N MET A 15 -47.55 10.97 27.82
CA MET A 15 -46.46 10.02 27.57
C MET A 15 -45.28 10.79 26.97
N LEU A 16 -44.32 11.18 27.82
CA LEU A 16 -43.06 11.79 27.40
C LEU A 16 -42.24 10.72 26.69
N VAL A 17 -42.28 10.71 25.34
CA VAL A 17 -41.39 9.88 24.54
C VAL A 17 -39.99 10.46 24.64
N VAL A 18 -39.23 9.95 25.60
CA VAL A 18 -37.76 10.18 25.65
C VAL A 18 -37.18 9.38 24.51
N ALA A 19 -36.99 10.00 23.36
CA ALA A 19 -36.13 9.45 22.33
C ALA A 19 -34.70 9.27 22.91
N PRO A 20 -34.06 8.10 22.74
CA PRO A 20 -32.69 7.97 23.18
C PRO A 20 -31.86 8.94 22.36
N VAL A 21 -31.41 10.02 22.98
CA VAL A 21 -30.30 10.81 22.46
C VAL A 21 -29.12 9.85 22.48
N LYS A 22 -28.75 9.33 21.32
CA LYS A 22 -27.44 8.70 21.15
C LYS A 22 -26.43 9.77 21.49
N LEU A 23 -25.96 9.78 22.75
CA LEU A 23 -24.71 10.43 23.08
C LEU A 23 -23.68 9.75 22.17
N PHE A 24 -23.20 10.46 21.16
CA PHE A 24 -21.93 10.13 20.53
C PHE A 24 -20.91 10.32 21.64
N ALA A 25 -20.62 9.25 22.39
CA ALA A 25 -19.41 9.19 23.15
C ALA A 25 -18.29 9.40 22.12
N ASP A 26 -17.62 10.53 22.19
CA ASP A 26 -16.30 10.69 21.58
C ASP A 26 -15.50 9.50 22.09
N ASN A 27 -15.32 8.50 21.24
CA ASN A 27 -14.46 7.36 21.55
C ASN A 27 -13.05 7.93 21.63
N ALA A 28 -12.62 8.22 22.85
CA ALA A 28 -11.29 8.73 23.19
C ALA A 28 -10.16 7.74 22.78
N ASN A 29 -10.45 6.72 22.00
CA ASN A 29 -9.55 5.67 21.52
C ASN A 29 -9.66 5.39 20.01
N GLU A 30 -10.30 6.24 19.20
CA GLU A 30 -10.30 6.04 17.77
C GLU A 30 -8.96 6.51 17.18
N VAL A 31 -8.19 5.58 16.61
CA VAL A 31 -6.89 5.85 15.97
C VAL A 31 -7.11 6.79 14.79
N LYS A 32 -6.66 8.04 14.91
CA LYS A 32 -6.76 9.00 13.81
C LYS A 32 -5.75 8.67 12.72
N THR A 33 -6.24 8.43 11.53
CA THR A 33 -5.44 7.99 10.39
C THR A 33 -5.35 9.07 9.32
N LEU A 34 -4.13 9.32 8.83
CA LEU A 34 -3.85 10.16 7.68
C LEU A 34 -3.24 9.30 6.57
N VAL A 35 -3.73 9.45 5.34
CA VAL A 35 -3.08 8.97 4.13
C VAL A 35 -2.32 10.15 3.53
N ILE A 36 -1.00 10.08 3.50
CA ILE A 36 -0.16 11.13 2.92
C ILE A 36 0.72 10.52 1.83
N TYR A 37 0.83 11.18 0.68
CA TYR A 37 1.50 10.60 -0.47
C TYR A 37 2.13 11.65 -1.39
N TYR A 38 3.12 11.21 -2.16
CA TYR A 38 3.58 11.88 -3.37
C TYR A 38 3.20 11.03 -4.60
N SER A 39 2.70 11.67 -5.65
CA SER A 39 2.39 10.99 -6.90
C SER A 39 2.86 11.80 -8.11
N GLN A 40 3.69 11.20 -8.97
CA GLN A 40 4.18 11.86 -10.19
C GLN A 40 3.16 11.79 -11.33
N THR A 41 2.54 10.62 -11.52
CA THR A 41 1.70 10.32 -12.70
C THR A 41 0.27 9.89 -12.34
N GLY A 42 -0.13 10.10 -11.09
CA GLY A 42 -1.45 9.70 -10.59
C GLY A 42 -1.57 8.24 -10.14
N ALA A 43 -0.53 7.40 -10.34
CA ALA A 43 -0.60 5.99 -9.94
C ALA A 43 -0.67 5.83 -8.41
N THR A 44 0.25 6.45 -7.67
CA THR A 44 0.25 6.43 -6.20
C THR A 44 -0.97 7.12 -5.62
N GLU A 45 -1.44 8.19 -6.25
CA GLU A 45 -2.68 8.88 -5.88
C GLU A 45 -3.90 7.94 -5.91
N LYS A 46 -4.04 7.10 -6.94
CA LYS A 46 -5.12 6.11 -7.02
C LYS A 46 -5.12 5.18 -5.81
N ILE A 47 -3.94 4.71 -5.41
CA ILE A 47 -3.79 3.85 -4.23
C ILE A 47 -4.12 4.62 -2.95
N ALA A 48 -3.63 5.86 -2.83
CA ALA A 48 -3.92 6.73 -1.69
C ALA A 48 -5.43 6.95 -1.51
N ARG A 49 -6.13 7.28 -2.59
CA ARG A 49 -7.59 7.48 -2.57
C ARG A 49 -8.35 6.20 -2.23
N GLU A 50 -7.88 5.05 -2.71
CA GLU A 50 -8.48 3.76 -2.37
C GLU A 50 -8.34 3.45 -0.87
N ILE A 51 -7.13 3.59 -0.31
CA ILE A 51 -6.91 3.40 1.14
C ILE A 51 -7.77 4.37 1.95
N THR A 52 -7.78 5.64 1.56
CA THR A 52 -8.60 6.70 2.19
C THR A 52 -10.08 6.33 2.21
N SER A 53 -10.62 5.90 1.07
CA SER A 53 -12.02 5.50 0.94
C SER A 53 -12.35 4.29 1.82
N GLN A 54 -11.48 3.29 1.86
CA GLN A 54 -11.71 2.07 2.63
C GLN A 54 -11.58 2.25 4.14
N LEU A 55 -10.79 3.22 4.60
CA LEU A 55 -10.58 3.53 6.02
C LEU A 55 -11.38 4.73 6.51
N ASN A 56 -12.04 5.47 5.61
CA ASN A 56 -12.64 6.78 5.92
C ASN A 56 -11.64 7.72 6.61
N ALA A 57 -10.40 7.75 6.10
CA ALA A 57 -9.29 8.50 6.65
C ALA A 57 -9.17 9.90 6.02
N ASP A 58 -8.39 10.77 6.66
CA ASP A 58 -7.97 12.03 6.03
C ASP A 58 -6.89 11.78 4.96
N ILE A 59 -6.79 12.68 3.97
CA ILE A 59 -5.80 12.56 2.89
C ILE A 59 -5.08 13.88 2.67
N ALA A 60 -3.76 13.81 2.41
CA ALA A 60 -2.93 14.94 2.02
C ALA A 60 -1.92 14.53 0.95
N GLU A 61 -1.62 15.45 0.04
CA GLU A 61 -0.60 15.26 -0.98
C GLU A 61 0.69 16.01 -0.61
N ILE A 62 1.82 15.40 -0.92
CA ILE A 62 3.14 16.03 -0.91
C ILE A 62 3.42 16.44 -2.34
N GLU A 63 3.60 17.72 -2.58
CA GLU A 63 3.86 18.27 -3.92
C GLU A 63 5.30 18.75 -4.02
N ALA A 64 6.00 18.36 -5.09
CA ALA A 64 7.30 18.96 -5.42
C ALA A 64 7.08 20.39 -5.97
N ALA A 65 7.85 21.35 -5.49
CA ALA A 65 7.76 22.74 -5.99
C ALA A 65 8.09 22.82 -7.49
N GLU A 66 8.97 21.95 -7.97
CA GLU A 66 9.28 21.79 -9.39
C GLU A 66 8.86 20.39 -9.86
N SER A 67 7.93 20.33 -10.81
CA SER A 67 7.42 19.05 -11.35
C SER A 67 8.52 18.20 -12.00
N TYR A 68 8.43 16.89 -11.85
CA TYR A 68 9.28 15.91 -12.56
C TYR A 68 8.76 15.58 -13.97
N GLY A 69 7.61 16.14 -14.36
CA GLY A 69 6.97 15.79 -15.64
C GLY A 69 6.45 14.35 -15.64
N THR A 70 6.31 13.75 -16.82
CA THR A 70 5.75 12.40 -17.01
C THR A 70 6.72 11.42 -17.68
N ASP A 71 7.88 11.91 -18.15
CA ASP A 71 8.90 11.08 -18.80
C ASP A 71 9.73 10.34 -17.74
N TYR A 72 9.77 9.03 -17.86
CA TYR A 72 10.47 8.16 -16.90
C TYR A 72 11.99 8.35 -16.94
N ASP A 73 12.58 8.41 -18.12
CA ASP A 73 14.04 8.48 -18.25
C ASP A 73 14.57 9.84 -17.76
N GLN A 74 13.87 10.93 -18.03
CA GLN A 74 14.19 12.25 -17.48
C GLN A 74 14.03 12.29 -15.95
N THR A 75 12.96 11.67 -15.43
CA THR A 75 12.75 11.55 -13.99
C THR A 75 13.91 10.84 -13.30
N ILE A 76 14.34 9.69 -13.83
CA ILE A 76 15.42 8.90 -13.25
C ILE A 76 16.78 9.60 -13.37
N GLN A 77 17.03 10.31 -14.47
CA GLN A 77 18.23 11.12 -14.63
C GLN A 77 18.30 12.26 -13.60
N ARG A 78 17.19 13.00 -13.44
CA ARG A 78 17.08 14.07 -12.44
C ARG A 78 17.25 13.51 -11.03
N TRP A 79 16.54 12.42 -10.70
CA TRP A 79 16.63 11.76 -9.39
C TRP A 79 18.06 11.31 -9.07
N ARG A 80 18.79 10.69 -10.03
CA ARG A 80 20.18 10.28 -9.84
C ARG A 80 21.07 11.48 -9.53
N LYS A 81 20.93 12.57 -10.28
CA LYS A 81 21.68 13.79 -10.03
C LYS A 81 21.39 14.37 -8.64
N GLU A 82 20.14 14.40 -8.22
CA GLU A 82 19.74 14.85 -6.88
C GLU A 82 20.40 13.99 -5.79
N MET A 83 20.43 12.66 -5.98
CA MET A 83 21.07 11.72 -5.05
C MET A 83 22.59 11.88 -5.00
N GLU A 84 23.26 12.02 -6.15
CA GLU A 84 24.70 12.24 -6.26
C GLU A 84 25.15 13.55 -5.62
N GLU A 85 24.37 14.61 -5.81
CA GLU A 85 24.62 15.94 -5.24
C GLU A 85 24.18 16.07 -3.76
N GLY A 86 23.50 15.07 -3.21
CA GLY A 86 22.88 15.17 -1.88
C GLY A 86 21.84 16.30 -1.81
N LYS A 87 21.20 16.62 -2.94
CA LYS A 87 20.31 17.76 -3.07
C LYS A 87 18.94 17.46 -2.45
N LYS A 88 18.58 18.26 -1.47
CA LYS A 88 17.21 18.30 -0.96
C LYS A 88 16.33 19.05 -1.94
N VAL A 89 15.28 18.36 -2.46
CA VAL A 89 14.32 18.99 -3.36
C VAL A 89 13.29 19.79 -2.56
N GLU A 90 12.85 20.92 -3.10
CA GLU A 90 11.83 21.73 -2.48
C GLU A 90 10.44 21.10 -2.66
N ILE A 91 9.65 21.09 -1.59
CA ILE A 91 8.25 20.67 -1.59
C ILE A 91 7.35 21.83 -1.16
N LEU A 92 6.11 21.84 -1.64
CA LEU A 92 5.12 22.80 -1.17
C LEU A 92 4.69 22.47 0.28
N PRO A 93 4.21 23.45 1.05
CA PRO A 93 3.73 23.21 2.40
C PRO A 93 2.63 22.14 2.43
N VAL A 94 2.82 21.11 3.25
CA VAL A 94 1.83 20.06 3.42
C VAL A 94 0.63 20.59 4.20
N SER A 95 -0.58 20.36 3.71
CA SER A 95 -1.82 20.88 4.29
C SER A 95 -2.30 20.19 5.57
N ALA A 96 -1.60 19.14 6.05
CA ALA A 96 -1.98 18.34 7.21
C ALA A 96 -1.15 18.70 8.46
N ASP A 97 -1.84 18.85 9.60
CA ASP A 97 -1.20 18.92 10.91
C ASP A 97 -0.95 17.49 11.45
N LEU A 98 0.29 17.00 11.26
CA LEU A 98 0.67 15.63 11.62
C LEU A 98 0.46 15.29 13.10
N LYS A 99 0.41 16.29 14.00
CA LYS A 99 0.21 16.06 15.44
C LYS A 99 -1.17 15.49 15.79
N LYS A 100 -2.12 15.63 14.86
CA LYS A 100 -3.50 15.15 15.04
C LYS A 100 -3.69 13.67 14.78
N TYR A 101 -2.68 12.99 14.23
CA TYR A 101 -2.79 11.62 13.73
C TYR A 101 -1.87 10.67 14.51
N ASP A 102 -2.39 9.49 14.80
CA ASP A 102 -1.66 8.40 15.46
C ASP A 102 -1.05 7.46 14.41
N ARG A 103 -1.73 7.32 13.26
CA ARG A 103 -1.36 6.44 12.15
C ARG A 103 -1.22 7.21 10.86
N ILE A 104 -0.15 6.91 10.12
CA ILE A 104 0.13 7.52 8.82
C ILE A 104 0.35 6.41 7.78
N PHE A 105 -0.49 6.40 6.74
CA PHE A 105 -0.18 5.68 5.51
C PHE A 105 0.64 6.59 4.62
N LEU A 106 1.92 6.24 4.40
CA LEU A 106 2.88 7.03 3.63
C LEU A 106 3.08 6.43 2.23
N GLY A 107 2.66 7.14 1.19
CA GLY A 107 2.63 6.67 -0.19
C GLY A 107 3.65 7.30 -1.12
N PHE A 108 4.28 6.49 -2.00
CA PHE A 108 5.28 6.99 -2.93
C PHE A 108 5.50 6.08 -4.15
N PRO A 109 5.96 6.63 -5.27
CA PRO A 109 6.53 5.82 -6.34
C PRO A 109 7.96 5.39 -5.97
N ILE A 110 8.35 4.18 -6.39
CA ILE A 110 9.72 3.68 -6.22
C ILE A 110 10.59 4.20 -7.37
N TRP A 111 11.63 4.97 -7.03
CA TRP A 111 12.68 5.43 -7.92
C TRP A 111 14.02 4.84 -7.50
N GLY A 112 14.71 4.16 -8.42
CA GLY A 112 16.03 3.57 -8.15
C GLY A 112 16.10 2.59 -6.98
N GLY A 113 14.98 1.99 -6.57
CA GLY A 113 14.91 1.03 -5.47
C GLY A 113 14.52 1.62 -4.11
N THR A 114 14.35 2.95 -4.03
CA THR A 114 13.88 3.65 -2.83
C THR A 114 12.70 4.57 -3.17
N PHE A 115 12.28 5.42 -2.27
CA PHE A 115 11.19 6.38 -2.49
C PHE A 115 11.66 7.61 -3.30
N ALA A 116 10.70 8.32 -3.90
CA ALA A 116 10.93 9.57 -4.65
C ALA A 116 11.51 10.69 -3.76
N SER A 117 12.37 11.57 -4.34
CA SER A 117 13.03 12.66 -3.60
C SER A 117 12.12 13.57 -2.78
N PRO A 118 10.87 13.92 -3.20
CA PRO A 118 9.95 14.70 -2.37
C PRO A 118 9.62 14.04 -1.03
N ILE A 119 9.59 12.70 -0.98
CA ILE A 119 9.39 11.94 0.26
C ILE A 119 10.61 12.06 1.18
N ALA A 120 11.84 12.02 0.62
CA ALA A 120 13.05 12.25 1.41
C ALA A 120 13.02 13.61 2.12
N THR A 121 12.61 14.65 1.38
CA THR A 121 12.44 16.00 1.94
C THR A 121 11.37 16.03 3.03
N PHE A 122 10.20 15.47 2.77
CA PHE A 122 9.12 15.38 3.76
C PHE A 122 9.58 14.70 5.06
N LEU A 123 10.25 13.54 4.95
CA LEU A 123 10.75 12.78 6.10
C LEU A 123 11.87 13.52 6.86
N SER A 124 12.67 14.33 6.16
CA SER A 124 13.73 15.13 6.81
C SER A 124 13.17 16.34 7.56
N ASP A 125 12.04 16.89 7.11
CA ASP A 125 11.45 18.10 7.66
C ASP A 125 10.41 17.84 8.74
N ASN A 126 9.94 16.60 8.84
CA ASN A 126 8.85 16.21 9.73
C ASN A 126 9.23 15.00 10.57
N SER A 127 9.09 15.12 11.89
CA SER A 127 9.22 13.98 12.80
C SER A 127 7.91 13.18 12.82
N LEU A 128 8.02 11.87 12.61
CA LEU A 128 6.93 10.92 12.77
C LEU A 128 7.04 10.14 14.10
N LYS A 129 7.74 10.71 15.07
CA LYS A 129 7.90 10.13 16.41
C LYS A 129 6.57 9.70 17.00
N ASP A 130 6.59 8.53 17.64
CA ASP A 130 5.45 7.89 18.33
C ASP A 130 4.26 7.56 17.42
N LYS A 131 4.43 7.63 16.08
CA LYS A 131 3.38 7.28 15.12
C LYS A 131 3.59 5.89 14.54
N GLU A 132 2.48 5.23 14.22
CA GLU A 132 2.47 4.04 13.38
C GLU A 132 2.51 4.47 11.92
N VAL A 133 3.55 4.06 11.18
CA VAL A 133 3.74 4.41 9.77
C VAL A 133 3.63 3.16 8.91
N ILE A 134 2.66 3.15 7.99
CA ILE A 134 2.44 2.06 7.05
C ILE A 134 2.80 2.59 5.65
N THR A 135 3.83 2.04 5.04
CA THR A 135 4.21 2.47 3.69
C THR A 135 3.30 1.87 2.64
N PHE A 136 3.07 2.58 1.54
CA PHE A 136 2.50 1.99 0.33
C PHE A 136 3.19 2.57 -0.91
N ALA A 137 3.36 1.74 -1.95
CA ALA A 137 4.13 2.18 -3.10
C ALA A 137 3.61 1.65 -4.43
N THR A 138 3.87 2.44 -5.48
CA THR A 138 3.73 2.00 -6.86
C THR A 138 5.11 1.88 -7.52
N PHE A 139 5.28 0.90 -8.37
CA PHE A 139 6.57 0.61 -8.99
C PHE A 139 6.44 -0.08 -10.36
N GLY A 140 7.51 -0.04 -11.14
CA GLY A 140 7.61 -0.80 -12.39
C GLY A 140 7.81 -2.30 -12.16
N SER A 141 8.70 -2.69 -11.25
CA SER A 141 9.07 -4.11 -11.05
C SER A 141 9.59 -4.47 -9.68
N GLY A 142 10.23 -3.55 -8.97
CA GLY A 142 10.82 -3.80 -7.65
C GLY A 142 9.74 -4.15 -6.61
N GLY A 143 10.13 -4.15 -5.37
CA GLY A 143 9.21 -4.27 -4.24
C GLY A 143 9.25 -2.99 -3.41
N ILE A 144 8.45 -2.95 -2.37
CA ILE A 144 8.40 -1.82 -1.43
C ILE A 144 9.44 -1.98 -0.30
N GLU A 145 9.90 -3.19 -0.05
CA GLU A 145 10.65 -3.56 1.14
C GLU A 145 11.94 -2.73 1.35
N PRO A 146 12.78 -2.45 0.33
CA PRO A 146 13.95 -1.60 0.52
C PRO A 146 13.58 -0.16 0.91
N ALA A 147 12.58 0.42 0.25
CA ALA A 147 12.11 1.77 0.55
C ALA A 147 11.50 1.87 1.95
N THR A 148 10.78 0.84 2.40
CA THR A 148 10.26 0.80 3.78
C THR A 148 11.40 0.83 4.81
N LYS A 149 12.47 0.07 4.59
CA LYS A 149 13.68 0.12 5.43
C LYS A 149 14.37 1.48 5.43
N ASP A 150 14.33 2.19 4.32
CA ASP A 150 14.88 3.54 4.25
C ASP A 150 13.99 4.55 5.01
N VAL A 151 12.66 4.37 5.03
CA VAL A 151 11.76 5.12 5.92
C VAL A 151 12.09 4.85 7.40
N GLU A 152 12.29 3.57 7.79
CA GLU A 152 12.69 3.20 9.16
C GLU A 152 13.99 3.90 9.58
N LYS A 153 15.00 3.95 8.70
CA LYS A 153 16.27 4.62 8.99
C LYS A 153 16.12 6.12 9.21
N LEU A 154 15.25 6.77 8.43
CA LEU A 154 15.01 8.22 8.54
C LEU A 154 14.07 8.59 9.69
N GLN A 155 13.25 7.67 10.15
CA GLN A 155 12.27 7.88 11.21
C GLN A 155 12.40 6.81 12.32
N PRO A 156 13.54 6.75 13.01
CA PRO A 156 13.83 5.67 13.98
C PRO A 156 12.94 5.72 15.23
N GLU A 157 12.25 6.83 15.49
CA GLU A 157 11.31 6.97 16.60
C GLU A 157 9.85 6.66 16.20
N ALA A 158 9.60 6.33 14.91
CA ALA A 158 8.30 5.85 14.44
C ALA A 158 8.24 4.32 14.50
N THR A 159 7.02 3.78 14.56
CA THR A 159 6.78 2.34 14.40
C THR A 159 6.42 2.07 12.93
N VAL A 160 7.43 1.80 12.10
CA VAL A 160 7.20 1.51 10.68
C VAL A 160 6.75 0.06 10.52
N LYS A 161 5.70 -0.17 9.71
CA LYS A 161 5.09 -1.47 9.44
C LYS A 161 5.22 -1.85 7.98
N GLU A 162 5.19 -3.17 7.74
CA GLU A 162 5.09 -3.72 6.39
C GLU A 162 3.89 -3.11 5.65
N GLY A 163 4.16 -2.64 4.44
CA GLY A 163 3.23 -1.88 3.64
C GLY A 163 2.64 -2.64 2.46
N TYR A 164 1.86 -1.94 1.65
CA TYR A 164 1.27 -2.44 0.42
C TYR A 164 2.03 -1.90 -0.80
N GLY A 165 2.40 -2.79 -1.70
CA GLY A 165 3.10 -2.40 -2.93
C GLY A 165 2.49 -3.04 -4.18
N VAL A 166 2.30 -2.25 -5.23
CA VAL A 166 1.71 -2.71 -6.48
C VAL A 166 2.46 -2.18 -7.71
N ARG A 167 2.61 -3.04 -8.72
CA ARG A 167 3.10 -2.60 -10.03
C ARG A 167 2.09 -1.70 -10.72
N ASN A 168 2.59 -0.68 -11.45
CA ASN A 168 1.73 0.20 -12.24
C ASN A 168 0.85 -0.58 -13.25
N ALA A 169 1.34 -1.69 -13.79
CA ALA A 169 0.58 -2.55 -14.68
C ALA A 169 -0.60 -3.27 -14.00
N ARG A 170 -0.63 -3.34 -12.67
CA ARG A 170 -1.62 -4.07 -11.87
C ARG A 170 -2.56 -3.18 -11.05
N LEU A 171 -2.61 -1.89 -11.32
CA LEU A 171 -3.45 -0.94 -10.56
C LEU A 171 -4.94 -1.30 -10.56
N SER A 172 -5.43 -2.03 -11.55
CA SER A 172 -6.82 -2.51 -11.59
C SER A 172 -7.15 -3.55 -10.52
N LYS A 173 -6.14 -4.28 -10.00
CA LYS A 173 -6.30 -5.29 -8.93
C LYS A 173 -6.18 -4.66 -7.53
N ALA A 174 -5.70 -3.43 -7.44
CA ALA A 174 -5.40 -2.77 -6.17
C ALA A 174 -6.58 -2.67 -5.20
N PRO A 175 -7.84 -2.37 -5.61
CA PRO A 175 -8.95 -2.24 -4.66
C PRO A 175 -9.17 -3.52 -3.83
N GLU A 176 -9.15 -4.68 -4.46
CA GLU A 176 -9.32 -5.97 -3.78
C GLU A 176 -8.11 -6.33 -2.91
N GLU A 177 -6.90 -6.10 -3.44
CA GLU A 177 -5.65 -6.37 -2.73
C GLU A 177 -5.51 -5.47 -1.49
N ILE A 178 -5.87 -4.19 -1.60
CA ILE A 178 -5.89 -3.24 -0.48
C ILE A 178 -6.93 -3.66 0.57
N ASN A 179 -8.15 -4.03 0.15
CA ASN A 179 -9.17 -4.51 1.08
C ASN A 179 -8.66 -5.71 1.88
N ARG A 180 -8.06 -6.69 1.20
CA ARG A 180 -7.45 -7.85 1.85
C ARG A 180 -6.34 -7.43 2.82
N PHE A 181 -5.40 -6.61 2.36
CA PHE A 181 -4.28 -6.10 3.15
C PHE A 181 -4.75 -5.40 4.43
N LEU A 182 -5.72 -4.48 4.32
CA LEU A 182 -6.22 -3.72 5.45
C LEU A 182 -6.91 -4.61 6.49
N ILE A 183 -7.64 -5.64 6.05
CA ILE A 183 -8.30 -6.60 6.96
C ILE A 183 -7.26 -7.53 7.60
N GLU A 184 -6.35 -8.12 6.83
CA GLU A 184 -5.32 -9.03 7.33
C GLU A 184 -4.39 -8.37 8.35
N LYS A 185 -4.10 -7.07 8.17
CA LYS A 185 -3.25 -6.30 9.10
C LYS A 185 -4.03 -5.65 10.25
N GLY A 186 -5.35 -5.81 10.31
CA GLY A 186 -6.20 -5.28 11.38
C GLY A 186 -6.48 -3.78 11.31
N TYR A 187 -6.27 -3.15 10.14
CA TYR A 187 -6.59 -1.73 9.94
C TYR A 187 -8.05 -1.49 9.60
N LYS A 188 -8.74 -2.52 9.16
CA LYS A 188 -10.15 -2.51 8.79
C LYS A 188 -10.85 -3.75 9.32
N GLU A 189 -12.06 -3.60 9.82
CA GLU A 189 -12.90 -4.75 10.18
C GLU A 189 -13.32 -5.52 8.92
N GLY A 190 -13.40 -6.84 9.06
CA GLY A 190 -13.82 -7.73 7.98
C GLY A 190 -13.31 -9.15 8.16
N LYS A 191 -13.64 -9.99 7.18
CA LYS A 191 -13.13 -11.36 7.09
C LYS A 191 -12.55 -11.59 5.71
N VAL A 192 -11.33 -12.10 5.67
CA VAL A 192 -10.70 -12.58 4.45
C VAL A 192 -10.20 -14.00 4.70
N THR A 193 -10.26 -14.84 3.67
CA THR A 193 -9.60 -16.15 3.73
C THR A 193 -8.10 -15.93 3.55
N PRO A 194 -7.26 -16.28 4.54
CA PRO A 194 -5.82 -16.16 4.39
C PRO A 194 -5.34 -16.96 3.18
N LEU A 195 -4.36 -16.41 2.45
CA LEU A 195 -3.71 -17.20 1.41
C LEU A 195 -2.86 -18.29 2.05
N PRO A 196 -2.87 -19.52 1.49
CA PRO A 196 -2.02 -20.59 1.98
C PRO A 196 -0.53 -20.22 1.89
N ASP A 197 0.30 -20.91 2.66
CA ASP A 197 1.74 -20.82 2.49
C ASP A 197 2.18 -21.38 1.13
N TYR A 198 3.31 -20.91 0.64
CA TYR A 198 3.94 -21.53 -0.52
C TYR A 198 4.41 -22.94 -0.18
N GLY A 199 4.12 -23.90 -1.06
CA GLY A 199 4.65 -25.24 -0.97
C GLY A 199 6.18 -25.30 -1.05
N THR A 200 6.74 -26.50 -0.90
CA THR A 200 8.18 -26.74 -1.02
C THR A 200 8.65 -26.39 -2.44
N PRO A 201 9.76 -25.63 -2.58
CA PRO A 201 10.34 -25.37 -3.88
C PRO A 201 10.74 -26.67 -4.61
N ALA A 202 10.43 -26.75 -5.90
CA ALA A 202 10.79 -27.86 -6.77
C ALA A 202 11.47 -27.33 -8.04
N PRO A 203 12.28 -28.16 -8.76
CA PRO A 203 12.82 -27.78 -10.06
C PRO A 203 11.73 -27.36 -11.03
N VAL A 204 12.02 -26.33 -11.83
CA VAL A 204 11.09 -25.80 -12.84
C VAL A 204 10.88 -26.83 -13.94
N ASN A 205 9.63 -27.23 -14.19
CA ASN A 205 9.24 -28.07 -15.32
C ASN A 205 8.84 -27.23 -16.54
N ASN A 206 8.49 -27.87 -17.66
CA ASN A 206 8.13 -27.17 -18.91
C ASN A 206 6.92 -26.26 -18.74
N SER A 207 5.87 -26.70 -18.04
CA SER A 207 4.67 -25.87 -17.80
C SER A 207 4.98 -24.66 -16.93
N ASP A 208 5.82 -24.83 -15.92
CA ASP A 208 6.26 -23.73 -15.06
C ASP A 208 7.07 -22.70 -15.85
N ARG A 209 7.91 -23.17 -16.78
CA ARG A 209 8.69 -22.32 -17.67
C ARG A 209 7.79 -21.52 -18.62
N GLU A 210 6.81 -22.14 -19.22
CA GLU A 210 5.83 -21.46 -20.08
C GLU A 210 5.10 -20.34 -19.35
N ILE A 211 4.68 -20.59 -18.10
CA ILE A 211 4.05 -19.59 -17.24
C ILE A 211 5.01 -18.43 -16.95
N PHE A 212 6.25 -18.76 -16.58
CA PHE A 212 7.29 -17.76 -16.32
C PHE A 212 7.55 -16.89 -17.56
N ASP A 213 7.82 -17.52 -18.70
CA ASP A 213 8.16 -16.84 -19.96
C ASP A 213 7.00 -15.94 -20.42
N LYS A 214 5.76 -16.42 -20.32
CA LYS A 214 4.57 -15.65 -20.68
C LYS A 214 4.37 -14.44 -19.75
N ALA A 215 4.47 -14.64 -18.45
CA ALA A 215 4.32 -13.56 -17.46
C ALA A 215 5.39 -12.47 -17.62
N CYS A 216 6.61 -12.87 -17.99
CA CYS A 216 7.77 -11.99 -18.05
C CYS A 216 8.08 -11.44 -19.46
N SER A 217 7.35 -11.85 -20.48
CA SER A 217 7.63 -11.52 -21.90
C SER A 217 7.67 -10.02 -22.20
N GLY A 218 6.88 -9.21 -21.51
CA GLY A 218 6.84 -7.74 -21.67
C GLY A 218 7.77 -6.97 -20.74
N TYR A 219 8.62 -7.66 -19.98
CA TYR A 219 9.48 -6.97 -19.02
C TYR A 219 10.78 -6.48 -19.69
N ARG A 220 11.09 -5.19 -19.51
CA ARG A 220 12.19 -4.48 -20.20
C ARG A 220 13.59 -5.02 -19.87
N PHE A 221 13.80 -5.57 -18.67
CA PHE A 221 15.12 -5.95 -18.20
C PHE A 221 15.26 -7.47 -18.08
N PRO A 222 16.46 -8.03 -18.30
CA PRO A 222 16.68 -9.45 -18.12
C PRO A 222 16.36 -9.89 -16.67
N LEU A 223 15.51 -10.90 -16.54
CA LEU A 223 15.12 -11.45 -15.24
C LEU A 223 15.90 -12.72 -14.86
N GLY A 224 16.74 -13.23 -15.80
CA GLY A 224 17.45 -14.49 -15.60
C GLY A 224 16.60 -15.72 -15.92
N SER A 225 17.17 -16.90 -15.65
CA SER A 225 16.49 -18.17 -15.91
C SER A 225 15.92 -18.74 -14.61
N PRO A 226 14.67 -19.23 -14.62
CA PRO A 226 14.07 -19.85 -13.43
C PRO A 226 14.69 -21.22 -13.18
N VAL A 227 15.10 -21.46 -11.92
CA VAL A 227 15.75 -22.70 -11.47
C VAL A 227 14.78 -23.55 -10.66
N ASN A 228 14.15 -22.94 -9.66
CA ASN A 228 13.17 -23.58 -8.79
C ASN A 228 11.90 -22.74 -8.71
N VAL A 229 10.78 -23.38 -8.37
CA VAL A 229 9.49 -22.73 -8.16
C VAL A 229 8.80 -23.31 -6.94
N ALA A 230 8.28 -22.43 -6.10
CA ALA A 230 7.30 -22.77 -5.08
C ALA A 230 5.92 -22.23 -5.50
N LYS A 231 4.87 -22.99 -5.24
CA LYS A 231 3.49 -22.65 -5.64
C LYS A 231 2.60 -22.60 -4.42
N ARG A 232 1.62 -21.70 -4.45
CA ARG A 232 0.48 -21.75 -3.52
C ARG A 232 -0.81 -21.72 -4.32
N TYR A 233 -1.72 -22.61 -3.95
CA TYR A 233 -3.00 -22.80 -4.64
C TYR A 233 -4.11 -22.25 -3.75
N TYR A 234 -5.03 -21.49 -4.34
CA TYR A 234 -6.22 -20.99 -3.69
C TYR A 234 -7.42 -21.01 -4.66
N PRO A 235 -8.66 -20.84 -4.22
CA PRO A 235 -9.84 -21.05 -5.07
C PRO A 235 -9.84 -20.26 -6.37
N ASP A 236 -9.25 -19.06 -6.37
CA ASP A 236 -9.28 -18.11 -7.48
C ASP A 236 -8.00 -18.14 -8.33
N GLY A 237 -6.99 -18.92 -7.97
CA GLY A 237 -5.75 -18.95 -8.75
C GLY A 237 -4.59 -19.69 -8.12
N VAL A 238 -3.41 -19.42 -8.69
CA VAL A 238 -2.12 -19.97 -8.25
C VAL A 238 -1.08 -18.86 -8.27
N ASP A 239 -0.37 -18.72 -7.17
CA ASP A 239 0.83 -17.87 -7.13
C ASP A 239 2.08 -18.73 -7.26
N TYR A 240 3.01 -18.24 -8.03
CA TYR A 240 4.32 -18.83 -8.26
C TYR A 240 5.40 -17.94 -7.69
N ARG A 241 6.34 -18.53 -6.97
CA ARG A 241 7.55 -17.91 -6.48
C ARG A 241 8.75 -18.59 -7.14
N PHE A 242 9.26 -17.99 -8.21
CA PHE A 242 10.40 -18.52 -8.95
C PHE A 242 11.71 -18.01 -8.36
N ALA A 243 12.62 -18.92 -8.02
CA ALA A 243 14.02 -18.59 -7.81
C ALA A 243 14.70 -18.51 -9.19
N VAL A 244 15.34 -17.39 -9.49
CA VAL A 244 16.01 -17.15 -10.77
C VAL A 244 17.46 -16.75 -10.55
N ILE A 245 18.30 -17.02 -11.55
CA ILE A 245 19.69 -16.59 -11.60
C ILE A 245 19.86 -15.76 -12.86
N SER A 246 20.20 -14.48 -12.70
CA SER A 246 20.64 -13.60 -13.79
C SER A 246 22.17 -13.47 -13.74
N LYS A 247 22.76 -13.02 -14.85
CA LYS A 247 24.20 -12.73 -14.93
C LYS A 247 24.40 -11.23 -15.04
N SER A 248 25.31 -10.71 -14.24
CA SER A 248 25.77 -9.33 -14.37
C SER A 248 26.77 -9.21 -15.56
N PRO A 249 27.08 -7.99 -16.02
CA PRO A 249 28.03 -7.77 -17.12
C PRO A 249 29.43 -8.36 -16.87
N ASP A 250 29.85 -8.51 -15.63
CA ASP A 250 31.12 -9.13 -15.23
C ASP A 250 31.04 -10.66 -15.11
N GLY A 251 29.87 -11.25 -15.42
CA GLY A 251 29.62 -12.69 -15.37
C GLY A 251 29.24 -13.23 -13.98
N SER A 252 29.17 -12.39 -12.95
CA SER A 252 28.73 -12.80 -11.61
C SER A 252 27.23 -13.16 -11.64
N GLU A 253 26.86 -14.13 -10.80
CA GLU A 253 25.47 -14.56 -10.66
C GLU A 253 24.73 -13.65 -9.68
N ILE A 254 23.57 -13.15 -10.10
CA ILE A 254 22.67 -12.33 -9.27
C ILE A 254 21.40 -13.14 -9.04
N PRO A 255 21.23 -13.71 -7.84
CA PRO A 255 20.01 -14.40 -7.48
C PRO A 255 18.85 -13.40 -7.29
N ALA A 256 17.68 -13.79 -7.75
CA ALA A 256 16.45 -13.02 -7.53
C ALA A 256 15.25 -13.95 -7.35
N THR A 257 14.20 -13.42 -6.78
CA THR A 257 12.91 -14.09 -6.66
C THR A 257 11.89 -13.34 -7.52
N ILE A 258 11.23 -14.06 -8.41
CA ILE A 258 10.17 -13.52 -9.27
C ILE A 258 8.83 -14.11 -8.82
N TYR A 259 7.86 -13.23 -8.64
CA TYR A 259 6.50 -13.59 -8.30
C TYR A 259 5.60 -13.44 -9.50
N VAL A 260 4.81 -14.49 -9.77
CA VAL A 260 3.83 -14.54 -10.85
C VAL A 260 2.51 -15.03 -10.27
N THR A 261 1.41 -14.41 -10.66
CA THR A 261 0.06 -14.83 -10.32
C THR A 261 -0.67 -15.28 -11.58
N VAL A 262 -1.40 -16.38 -11.48
CA VAL A 262 -2.30 -16.87 -12.53
C VAL A 262 -3.69 -16.99 -11.90
N LEU A 263 -4.56 -16.02 -12.19
CA LEU A 263 -5.95 -16.11 -11.77
C LEU A 263 -6.74 -17.00 -12.72
N LYS A 264 -7.82 -17.59 -12.22
CA LYS A 264 -8.66 -18.49 -12.99
C LYS A 264 -9.27 -17.78 -14.20
N GLY A 265 -8.92 -18.26 -15.40
CA GLY A 265 -9.37 -17.68 -16.65
C GLY A 265 -8.58 -16.46 -17.11
N GLU A 266 -7.52 -16.09 -16.40
CA GLU A 266 -6.63 -14.98 -16.77
C GLU A 266 -5.26 -15.49 -17.23
N GLU A 267 -4.54 -14.64 -17.91
CA GLU A 267 -3.15 -14.88 -18.32
C GLU A 267 -2.18 -14.76 -17.15
N PRO A 268 -1.02 -15.46 -17.18
CA PRO A 268 0.02 -15.29 -16.19
C PRO A 268 0.49 -13.84 -16.07
N GLU A 269 0.51 -13.32 -14.87
CA GLU A 269 0.87 -11.94 -14.60
C GLU A 269 2.11 -11.84 -13.71
N PHE A 270 3.15 -11.12 -14.19
CA PHE A 270 4.32 -10.78 -13.38
C PHE A 270 3.95 -9.76 -12.30
N THR A 271 4.14 -10.11 -11.03
CA THR A 271 3.75 -9.24 -9.91
C THR A 271 4.91 -8.42 -9.36
N ARG A 272 6.07 -9.03 -9.14
CA ARG A 272 7.27 -8.30 -8.67
C ARG A 272 8.54 -9.13 -8.82
N VAL A 273 9.69 -8.45 -8.71
CA VAL A 273 11.00 -9.09 -8.54
C VAL A 273 11.66 -8.59 -7.27
N VAL A 274 12.20 -9.50 -6.48
CA VAL A 274 13.02 -9.20 -5.31
C VAL A 274 14.43 -9.71 -5.61
N ARG A 275 15.42 -8.82 -5.60
CA ARG A 275 16.83 -9.16 -5.75
C ARG A 275 17.46 -9.28 -4.38
N SER A 276 18.22 -10.36 -4.17
CA SER A 276 19.05 -10.49 -2.97
C SER A 276 20.29 -9.61 -3.20
N ASN A 277 20.48 -8.62 -2.34
CA ASN A 277 21.72 -7.82 -2.30
C ASN A 277 22.81 -8.61 -1.64
#